data_386d3ecf32d13d44422fcb600d4d22e1
#
_entry.id   386d3ecf32d13d44422fcb600d4d22e1
#
_cell.length_a   1.000
_cell.length_b   1.000
_cell.length_c   1.000
_cell.angle_alpha   90.00
_cell.angle_beta   90.00
_cell.angle_gamma   90.00
#
_symmetry.space_group_name_H-M   'P 1'
#
loop_
_entity.id
_entity.type
_entity.pdbx_description
1 polymer ?
#
loop_
_entity_poly.entity_id
_entity_poly.type
_entity_poly.pdbx_seq_one_letter_code
_entity_poly.pdbx_strand_id
1 'polypeptide(L)'
;NDTQKLTAHINSQDAQTDFLSTIENKLSSIIQNIQHPLYSTLNASEERLTTNINTIKESTNQSVVAQNKLFGELEGFLGKYKNSTHKGKFGEGELSSVLQSIYSSAEITNTTGSKASGDFIMKRTDKPDVMIENKEYNYNIPKEEISKFIRDIDTLNMSGIFISQHSGIAFKQNFQIDINKGNVLVYIQKCEYNAEQIRIAVDIIDNLSPKLKDFYTDDDSCSISKDILDDINIDYHAFIAQKESLQTVLRDFTKRMNSQIEELALPSLDRYLEPKYAYVKDRLFKCELCNDFNGKSKQALSAHKRGCKKKHSQNELTIDA
;
A
#
# COMPACT_ATOMS: atom_id res chain seq x y z
N ASN A 1 -36.51 56.31 75.57
CA ASN A 1 -36.94 55.10 76.33
C ASN A 1 -37.06 53.84 75.49
N ASP A 2 -37.43 53.92 74.21
CA ASP A 2 -37.60 52.73 73.36
C ASP A 2 -36.34 52.24 72.75
N THR A 3 -35.41 53.14 72.42
CA THR A 3 -34.04 52.78 71.92
C THR A 3 -33.22 52.07 72.99
N GLN A 4 -33.34 52.48 74.27
CA GLN A 4 -32.64 51.77 75.37
C GLN A 4 -33.20 50.37 75.62
N LYS A 5 -34.52 50.18 75.47
CA LYS A 5 -35.14 48.83 75.54
C LYS A 5 -34.77 47.94 74.38
N LEU A 6 -34.69 48.52 73.23
CA LEU A 6 -34.22 47.75 71.99
C LEU A 6 -32.77 47.36 72.13
N THR A 7 -31.91 48.24 72.61
CA THR A 7 -30.47 47.93 72.83
C THR A 7 -30.27 46.88 73.94
N ALA A 8 -31.11 46.94 75.02
CA ALA A 8 -31.08 45.96 76.10
C ALA A 8 -31.61 44.55 75.63
N HIS A 9 -32.56 44.54 74.69
CA HIS A 9 -33.06 43.32 74.13
C HIS A 9 -32.08 42.68 73.14
N ILE A 10 -31.35 43.47 72.37
CA ILE A 10 -30.30 43.00 71.46
C ILE A 10 -29.07 42.47 72.21
N ASN A 11 -28.80 43.01 73.39
CA ASN A 11 -27.67 42.63 74.24
C ASN A 11 -28.02 41.53 75.26
N SER A 12 -29.23 41.03 75.27
CA SER A 12 -29.56 39.93 76.14
C SER A 12 -28.88 38.61 75.69
N GLN A 13 -28.29 37.92 76.62
CA GLN A 13 -27.53 36.71 76.36
C GLN A 13 -28.39 35.66 75.65
N ASP A 14 -29.71 35.68 75.91
CA ASP A 14 -30.71 34.79 75.31
C ASP A 14 -30.90 35.11 73.75
N ALA A 15 -30.95 36.41 73.38
CA ALA A 15 -31.08 36.82 71.99
C ALA A 15 -29.84 36.49 71.15
N GLN A 16 -28.67 36.55 71.75
CA GLN A 16 -27.41 36.13 71.12
C GLN A 16 -27.35 34.61 70.91
N THR A 17 -27.79 33.86 71.93
CA THR A 17 -27.83 32.40 71.89
C THR A 17 -28.80 31.92 70.82
N ASP A 18 -29.99 32.58 70.76
CA ASP A 18 -31.01 32.24 69.74
C ASP A 18 -30.57 32.59 68.30
N PHE A 19 -29.82 33.68 68.14
CA PHE A 19 -29.22 34.06 66.87
C PHE A 19 -28.13 33.05 66.41
N LEU A 20 -27.25 32.65 67.37
CA LEU A 20 -26.21 31.66 67.07
C LEU A 20 -26.81 30.29 66.71
N SER A 21 -27.81 29.83 67.47
CA SER A 21 -28.51 28.56 67.15
C SER A 21 -29.22 28.61 65.79
N THR A 22 -29.77 29.74 65.41
CA THR A 22 -30.41 29.94 64.08
C THR A 22 -29.37 29.88 62.96
N ILE A 23 -28.18 30.51 63.22
CA ILE A 23 -27.06 30.43 62.24
C ILE A 23 -26.54 28.99 62.11
N GLU A 24 -26.32 28.29 63.20
CA GLU A 24 -25.86 26.88 63.20
C GLU A 24 -26.86 25.97 62.46
N ASN A 25 -28.16 26.13 62.74
CA ASN A 25 -29.18 25.37 62.04
C ASN A 25 -29.23 25.66 60.54
N LYS A 26 -29.10 26.93 60.15
CA LYS A 26 -29.02 27.33 58.72
C LYS A 26 -27.77 26.80 58.07
N LEU A 27 -26.57 26.91 58.71
CA LEU A 27 -25.32 26.37 58.23
C LEU A 27 -25.39 24.86 58.06
N SER A 28 -25.91 24.11 59.06
CA SER A 28 -26.10 22.68 58.99
C SER A 28 -27.00 22.28 57.83
N SER A 29 -28.11 23.01 57.66
CA SER A 29 -29.02 22.77 56.50
C SER A 29 -28.33 23.05 55.15
N ILE A 30 -27.56 24.12 55.05
CA ILE A 30 -26.80 24.44 53.81
C ILE A 30 -25.76 23.35 53.53
N ILE A 31 -25.03 22.90 54.53
CA ILE A 31 -24.03 21.84 54.42
C ILE A 31 -24.68 20.56 53.93
N GLN A 32 -25.79 20.14 54.54
CA GLN A 32 -26.54 18.92 54.13
C GLN A 32 -27.08 19.04 52.69
N ASN A 33 -27.61 20.20 52.33
CA ASN A 33 -28.13 20.46 50.99
C ASN A 33 -27.05 20.48 49.89
N ILE A 34 -25.79 20.75 50.26
CA ILE A 34 -24.65 20.67 49.33
C ILE A 34 -24.02 19.28 49.31
N GLN A 35 -23.87 18.65 50.49
CA GLN A 35 -23.20 17.36 50.58
C GLN A 35 -23.97 16.24 49.83
N HIS A 36 -25.28 16.18 50.03
CA HIS A 36 -26.08 15.09 49.45
C HIS A 36 -26.07 15.08 47.91
N PRO A 37 -26.28 16.19 47.17
CA PRO A 37 -26.15 16.24 45.72
C PRO A 37 -24.73 15.99 45.27
N LEU A 38 -23.73 16.47 46.03
CA LEU A 38 -22.31 16.27 45.67
C LEU A 38 -21.93 14.78 45.70
N TYR A 39 -22.30 14.06 46.79
CA TYR A 39 -22.06 12.63 46.90
C TYR A 39 -22.84 11.84 45.81
N SER A 40 -24.08 12.21 45.54
CA SER A 40 -24.86 11.59 44.49
C SER A 40 -24.22 11.76 43.11
N THR A 41 -23.73 12.97 42.82
CA THR A 41 -23.05 13.26 41.56
C THR A 41 -21.71 12.53 41.46
N LEU A 42 -20.95 12.43 42.55
CA LEU A 42 -19.68 11.73 42.61
C LEU A 42 -19.88 10.23 42.35
N ASN A 43 -20.83 9.59 43.03
CA ASN A 43 -21.14 8.18 42.85
C ASN A 43 -21.61 7.88 41.41
N ALA A 44 -22.50 8.71 40.87
CA ALA A 44 -22.96 8.57 39.49
C ALA A 44 -21.81 8.73 38.48
N SER A 45 -20.86 9.61 38.76
CA SER A 45 -19.66 9.78 37.92
C SER A 45 -18.72 8.58 38.01
N GLU A 46 -18.55 8.01 39.22
CA GLU A 46 -17.72 6.82 39.43
C GLU A 46 -18.33 5.58 38.75
N GLU A 47 -19.63 5.38 38.81
CA GLU A 47 -20.33 4.30 38.11
C GLU A 47 -20.17 4.45 36.58
N ARG A 48 -20.32 5.66 36.05
CA ARG A 48 -20.14 5.94 34.63
C ARG A 48 -18.70 5.68 34.19
N LEU A 49 -17.71 6.10 34.96
CA LEU A 49 -16.31 5.83 34.69
C LEU A 49 -16.01 4.33 34.70
N THR A 50 -16.50 3.61 35.70
CA THR A 50 -16.31 2.17 35.80
C THR A 50 -16.93 1.44 34.60
N THR A 51 -18.14 1.84 34.20
CA THR A 51 -18.81 1.28 33.02
C THR A 51 -18.03 1.56 31.75
N ASN A 52 -17.55 2.79 31.58
CA ASN A 52 -16.74 3.16 30.40
C ASN A 52 -15.41 2.38 30.36
N ILE A 53 -14.73 2.25 31.49
CA ILE A 53 -13.48 1.46 31.59
C ILE A 53 -13.73 0.00 31.20
N ASN A 54 -14.80 -0.61 31.69
CA ASN A 54 -15.16 -1.99 31.37
C ASN A 54 -15.47 -2.13 29.86
N THR A 55 -16.21 -1.20 29.26
CA THR A 55 -16.53 -1.19 27.84
C THR A 55 -15.27 -1.05 26.99
N ILE A 56 -14.35 -0.14 27.36
CA ILE A 56 -13.05 0.03 26.67
C ILE A 56 -12.23 -1.25 26.79
N LYS A 57 -12.16 -1.85 27.98
CA LYS A 57 -11.41 -3.09 28.19
C LYS A 57 -11.96 -4.24 27.34
N GLU A 58 -13.26 -4.36 27.23
CA GLU A 58 -13.89 -5.41 26.41
C GLU A 58 -13.66 -5.17 24.91
N SER A 59 -13.83 -3.94 24.44
CA SER A 59 -13.51 -3.55 23.05
C SER A 59 -12.04 -3.76 22.71
N THR A 60 -11.12 -3.44 23.63
CA THR A 60 -9.69 -3.67 23.44
C THR A 60 -9.38 -5.17 23.35
N ASN A 61 -9.95 -5.99 24.22
CA ASN A 61 -9.78 -7.44 24.19
C ASN A 61 -10.30 -8.05 22.89
N GLN A 62 -11.47 -7.63 22.41
CA GLN A 62 -12.01 -8.08 21.12
C GLN A 62 -11.10 -7.67 19.95
N SER A 63 -10.54 -6.45 19.98
CA SER A 63 -9.58 -5.99 19.00
C SER A 63 -8.30 -6.82 18.99
N VAL A 64 -7.75 -7.15 20.16
CA VAL A 64 -6.56 -8.00 20.30
C VAL A 64 -6.83 -9.41 19.78
N VAL A 65 -7.99 -10.00 20.07
CA VAL A 65 -8.36 -11.32 19.54
C VAL A 65 -8.48 -11.30 18.02
N ALA A 66 -9.10 -10.26 17.45
CA ALA A 66 -9.21 -10.09 16.00
C ALA A 66 -7.83 -9.91 15.33
N GLN A 67 -6.95 -9.13 15.93
CA GLN A 67 -5.57 -8.96 15.45
C GLN A 67 -4.80 -10.27 15.50
N ASN A 68 -4.85 -11.03 16.59
CA ASN A 68 -4.16 -12.31 16.71
C ASN A 68 -4.66 -13.33 15.68
N LYS A 69 -5.98 -13.35 15.40
CA LYS A 69 -6.55 -14.19 14.34
C LYS A 69 -6.00 -13.78 12.96
N LEU A 70 -5.98 -12.49 12.67
CA LEU A 70 -5.42 -11.96 11.41
C LEU A 70 -3.92 -12.30 11.27
N PHE A 71 -3.14 -12.18 12.35
CA PHE A 71 -1.73 -12.58 12.35
C PHE A 71 -1.57 -14.08 12.11
N GLY A 72 -2.39 -14.94 12.69
CA GLY A 72 -2.36 -16.37 12.44
C GLY A 72 -2.71 -16.74 10.99
N GLU A 73 -3.69 -16.07 10.41
CA GLU A 73 -4.06 -16.23 9.00
C GLU A 73 -2.93 -15.74 8.08
N LEU A 74 -2.29 -14.61 8.40
CA LEU A 74 -1.15 -14.07 7.68
C LEU A 74 0.07 -14.98 7.80
N GLU A 75 0.39 -15.52 8.97
CA GLU A 75 1.46 -16.51 9.14
C GLU A 75 1.19 -17.79 8.35
N GLY A 76 -0.05 -18.27 8.35
CA GLY A 76 -0.46 -19.42 7.54
C GLY A 76 -0.33 -19.14 6.03
N PHE A 77 -0.67 -17.95 5.59
CA PHE A 77 -0.47 -17.49 4.22
C PHE A 77 1.01 -17.38 3.87
N LEU A 78 1.80 -16.69 4.68
CA LEU A 78 3.27 -16.55 4.49
C LEU A 78 3.98 -17.91 4.58
N GLY A 79 3.49 -18.84 5.40
CA GLY A 79 4.02 -20.20 5.49
C GLY A 79 3.88 -20.99 4.18
N LYS A 80 2.80 -20.76 3.42
CA LYS A 80 2.63 -21.34 2.08
C LYS A 80 3.64 -20.77 1.08
N TYR A 81 4.00 -19.49 1.22
CA TYR A 81 5.02 -18.84 0.36
C TYR A 81 6.48 -19.18 0.75
N LYS A 82 6.73 -19.69 1.96
CA LYS A 82 8.07 -20.17 2.35
C LYS A 82 8.48 -21.47 1.64
N ASN A 83 7.52 -22.23 1.09
CA ASN A 83 7.85 -23.41 0.31
C ASN A 83 8.40 -22.98 -1.06
N SER A 84 9.61 -23.43 -1.39
CA SER A 84 10.33 -23.10 -2.64
C SER A 84 9.50 -23.32 -3.90
N THR A 85 8.68 -24.37 -3.94
CA THR A 85 7.79 -24.69 -5.07
C THR A 85 6.67 -23.65 -5.28
N HIS A 86 6.07 -23.15 -4.20
CA HIS A 86 5.04 -22.12 -4.30
C HIS A 86 5.63 -20.74 -4.63
N LYS A 87 6.80 -20.45 -4.08
CA LYS A 87 7.53 -19.23 -4.40
C LYS A 87 7.91 -19.17 -5.88
N GLY A 88 8.43 -20.29 -6.43
CA GLY A 88 8.74 -20.40 -7.84
C GLY A 88 7.54 -20.16 -8.75
N LYS A 89 6.41 -20.84 -8.49
CA LYS A 89 5.17 -20.66 -9.29
C LYS A 89 4.61 -19.25 -9.23
N PHE A 90 4.71 -18.57 -8.09
CA PHE A 90 4.28 -17.19 -7.97
C PHE A 90 5.17 -16.27 -8.81
N GLY A 91 6.50 -16.41 -8.69
CA GLY A 91 7.45 -15.64 -9.47
C GLY A 91 7.32 -15.86 -10.98
N GLU A 92 7.05 -17.07 -11.41
CA GLU A 92 6.73 -17.37 -12.81
C GLU A 92 5.44 -16.66 -13.26
N GLY A 93 4.38 -16.65 -12.44
CA GLY A 93 3.13 -15.95 -12.75
C GLY A 93 3.33 -14.43 -12.88
N GLU A 94 4.11 -13.85 -12.00
CA GLU A 94 4.43 -12.43 -12.00
C GLU A 94 5.28 -12.04 -13.21
N LEU A 95 6.33 -12.81 -13.49
CA LEU A 95 7.15 -12.60 -14.70
C LEU A 95 6.35 -12.77 -15.99
N SER A 96 5.47 -13.78 -16.06
CA SER A 96 4.57 -13.98 -17.21
C SER A 96 3.69 -12.75 -17.45
N SER A 97 3.11 -12.18 -16.40
CA SER A 97 2.29 -10.97 -16.49
C SER A 97 3.07 -9.77 -16.99
N VAL A 98 4.30 -9.60 -16.50
CA VAL A 98 5.21 -8.53 -16.96
C VAL A 98 5.56 -8.73 -18.44
N LEU A 99 5.98 -9.93 -18.83
CA LEU A 99 6.32 -10.23 -20.22
C LEU A 99 5.17 -9.97 -21.17
N GLN A 100 3.94 -10.40 -20.83
CA GLN A 100 2.74 -10.15 -21.62
C GLN A 100 2.38 -8.67 -21.72
N SER A 101 2.62 -7.90 -20.65
CA SER A 101 2.39 -6.44 -20.64
C SER A 101 3.35 -5.70 -21.58
N ILE A 102 4.61 -6.17 -21.67
CA ILE A 102 5.65 -5.55 -22.51
C ILE A 102 5.52 -5.98 -23.96
N TYR A 103 5.22 -7.27 -24.19
CA TYR A 103 5.22 -7.93 -25.52
C TYR A 103 3.88 -8.57 -25.79
N SER A 104 2.83 -7.75 -25.90
CA SER A 104 1.44 -8.21 -26.10
C SER A 104 1.21 -9.01 -27.39
N SER A 105 2.07 -8.86 -28.40
CA SER A 105 2.03 -9.59 -29.69
C SER A 105 2.96 -10.80 -29.73
N ALA A 106 3.74 -11.07 -28.68
CA ALA A 106 4.64 -12.20 -28.62
C ALA A 106 3.93 -13.48 -28.18
N GLU A 107 4.34 -14.62 -28.72
CA GLU A 107 4.00 -15.92 -28.19
C GLU A 107 4.93 -16.25 -27.02
N ILE A 108 4.40 -16.24 -25.79
CA ILE A 108 5.14 -16.52 -24.55
C ILE A 108 4.66 -17.86 -24.03
N THR A 109 5.51 -18.87 -24.13
CA THR A 109 5.21 -20.24 -23.69
C THR A 109 5.90 -20.48 -22.35
N ASN A 110 5.12 -20.85 -21.31
CA ASN A 110 5.68 -21.36 -20.05
C ASN A 110 6.17 -22.78 -20.29
N THR A 111 7.44 -23.03 -20.07
CA THR A 111 8.13 -24.29 -20.28
C THR A 111 8.52 -24.98 -18.97
N THR A 112 8.09 -24.43 -17.84
CA THR A 112 8.34 -24.98 -16.51
C THR A 112 7.86 -26.45 -16.43
N GLY A 113 8.76 -27.33 -16.06
CA GLY A 113 8.51 -28.78 -16.05
C GLY A 113 8.92 -29.53 -17.32
N SER A 114 9.28 -28.83 -18.39
CA SER A 114 9.94 -29.42 -19.56
C SER A 114 11.45 -29.53 -19.30
N LYS A 115 12.09 -30.57 -19.84
CA LYS A 115 13.54 -30.71 -19.66
C LYS A 115 14.29 -29.77 -20.58
N ALA A 116 15.30 -29.07 -20.05
CA ALA A 116 16.24 -28.23 -20.81
C ALA A 116 15.56 -27.12 -21.63
N SER A 117 14.62 -26.37 -21.06
CA SER A 117 13.85 -25.35 -21.77
C SER A 117 13.70 -24.00 -21.04
N GLY A 118 14.39 -23.81 -19.90
CA GLY A 118 14.17 -22.64 -19.05
C GLY A 118 12.74 -22.57 -18.49
N ASP A 119 12.36 -21.40 -18.01
CA ASP A 119 10.99 -21.15 -17.49
C ASP A 119 10.05 -20.64 -18.58
N PHE A 120 10.56 -19.83 -19.51
CA PHE A 120 9.77 -19.29 -20.65
C PHE A 120 10.57 -19.31 -21.95
N ILE A 121 9.86 -19.51 -23.05
CA ILE A 121 10.32 -19.26 -24.40
C ILE A 121 9.43 -18.16 -25.00
N MET A 122 10.06 -17.08 -25.43
CA MET A 122 9.40 -15.96 -26.08
C MET A 122 9.73 -15.94 -27.58
N LYS A 123 8.70 -16.00 -28.42
CA LYS A 123 8.80 -15.90 -29.89
C LYS A 123 8.13 -14.62 -30.38
N ARG A 124 8.79 -13.91 -31.27
CA ARG A 124 8.34 -12.63 -31.83
C ARG A 124 8.58 -12.63 -33.34
N THR A 125 7.66 -12.02 -34.08
CA THR A 125 7.79 -11.90 -35.53
C THR A 125 9.07 -11.15 -35.91
N ASP A 126 9.88 -11.71 -36.81
CA ASP A 126 11.12 -11.14 -37.33
C ASP A 126 12.19 -10.79 -36.27
N LYS A 127 12.13 -11.47 -35.13
CA LYS A 127 13.07 -11.32 -34.02
C LYS A 127 13.63 -12.66 -33.58
N PRO A 128 14.81 -12.70 -32.97
CA PRO A 128 15.32 -13.94 -32.36
C PRO A 128 14.39 -14.47 -31.28
N ASP A 129 14.24 -15.80 -31.24
CA ASP A 129 13.61 -16.47 -30.11
C ASP A 129 14.49 -16.33 -28.88
N VAL A 130 13.87 -16.14 -27.70
CA VAL A 130 14.58 -15.89 -26.45
C VAL A 130 14.10 -16.86 -25.38
N MET A 131 15.04 -17.61 -24.79
CA MET A 131 14.79 -18.39 -23.58
C MET A 131 14.97 -17.48 -22.35
N ILE A 132 14.07 -17.59 -21.38
CA ILE A 132 14.13 -16.80 -20.15
C ILE A 132 14.12 -17.77 -18.96
N GLU A 133 15.11 -17.66 -18.09
CA GLU A 133 15.23 -18.37 -16.83
C GLU A 133 15.09 -17.37 -15.69
N ASN A 134 14.18 -17.63 -14.76
CA ASN A 134 13.85 -16.77 -13.60
C ASN A 134 14.28 -17.42 -12.29
N LYS A 135 14.95 -16.67 -11.44
CA LYS A 135 15.40 -17.15 -10.13
C LYS A 135 15.01 -16.19 -9.00
N GLU A 136 14.34 -16.78 -8.01
CA GLU A 136 13.85 -16.09 -6.80
C GLU A 136 14.71 -16.40 -5.56
N TYR A 137 16.01 -16.22 -5.66
CA TYR A 137 16.94 -16.45 -4.56
C TYR A 137 17.09 -15.21 -3.68
N ASN A 138 17.17 -15.39 -2.36
CA ASN A 138 17.48 -14.32 -1.40
C ASN A 138 18.99 -14.15 -1.15
N TYR A 139 19.81 -15.05 -1.72
CA TYR A 139 21.27 -15.05 -1.69
C TYR A 139 21.80 -15.19 -3.12
N ASN A 140 23.08 -14.87 -3.32
CA ASN A 140 23.67 -14.95 -4.65
C ASN A 140 23.42 -16.30 -5.29
N ILE A 141 22.93 -16.28 -6.53
CA ILE A 141 22.65 -17.49 -7.30
C ILE A 141 23.97 -18.23 -7.55
N PRO A 142 24.05 -19.52 -7.22
CA PRO A 142 25.27 -20.30 -7.35
C PRO A 142 25.62 -20.63 -8.81
N LYS A 143 26.89 -20.96 -9.05
CA LYS A 143 27.42 -21.26 -10.39
C LYS A 143 26.72 -22.45 -11.08
N GLU A 144 26.20 -23.38 -10.33
CA GLU A 144 25.51 -24.58 -10.81
C GLU A 144 24.26 -24.20 -11.62
N GLU A 145 23.51 -23.18 -11.17
CA GLU A 145 22.32 -22.68 -11.88
C GLU A 145 22.72 -22.02 -13.22
N ILE A 146 23.82 -21.27 -13.22
CA ILE A 146 24.36 -20.68 -14.46
C ILE A 146 24.79 -21.78 -15.44
N SER A 147 25.46 -22.82 -14.93
CA SER A 147 25.88 -23.96 -15.77
C SER A 147 24.68 -24.73 -16.35
N LYS A 148 23.59 -24.82 -15.59
CA LYS A 148 22.33 -25.38 -16.07
C LYS A 148 21.75 -24.53 -17.21
N PHE A 149 21.63 -23.22 -16.99
CA PHE A 149 21.15 -22.29 -18.00
C PHE A 149 21.94 -22.36 -19.31
N ILE A 150 23.28 -22.39 -19.24
CA ILE A 150 24.14 -22.51 -20.43
C ILE A 150 23.87 -23.84 -21.19
N ARG A 151 23.70 -24.98 -20.48
CA ARG A 151 23.36 -26.26 -21.12
C ARG A 151 22.00 -26.22 -21.83
N ASP A 152 21.04 -25.53 -21.21
CA ASP A 152 19.70 -25.42 -21.78
C ASP A 152 19.73 -24.54 -23.04
N ILE A 153 20.52 -23.44 -23.05
CA ILE A 153 20.85 -22.61 -24.22
C ILE A 153 21.50 -23.47 -25.31
N ASP A 154 22.49 -24.30 -24.97
CA ASP A 154 23.17 -25.17 -25.93
C ASP A 154 22.20 -26.20 -26.56
N THR A 155 21.28 -26.73 -25.76
CA THR A 155 20.30 -27.73 -26.22
C THR A 155 19.28 -27.12 -27.18
N LEU A 156 18.80 -25.92 -26.86
CA LEU A 156 17.80 -25.21 -27.67
C LEU A 156 18.41 -24.43 -28.85
N ASN A 157 19.72 -24.19 -28.80
CA ASN A 157 20.44 -23.32 -29.74
C ASN A 157 19.77 -21.98 -29.97
N MET A 158 19.44 -21.27 -28.87
CA MET A 158 18.81 -19.95 -28.88
C MET A 158 19.44 -19.03 -27.85
N SER A 159 19.32 -17.71 -28.04
CA SER A 159 19.78 -16.72 -27.08
C SER A 159 18.94 -16.74 -25.82
N GLY A 160 19.46 -16.28 -24.68
CA GLY A 160 18.73 -16.36 -23.42
C GLY A 160 19.01 -15.24 -22.44
N ILE A 161 18.04 -15.03 -21.53
CA ILE A 161 18.12 -14.09 -20.42
C ILE A 161 18.01 -14.87 -19.11
N PHE A 162 19.00 -14.66 -18.23
CA PHE A 162 19.01 -15.21 -16.88
C PHE A 162 18.68 -14.09 -15.90
N ILE A 163 17.54 -14.19 -15.24
CA ILE A 163 17.02 -13.15 -14.36
C ILE A 163 17.13 -13.60 -12.90
N SER A 164 17.78 -12.80 -12.06
CA SER A 164 17.71 -12.86 -10.60
C SER A 164 16.80 -11.75 -10.11
N GLN A 165 15.72 -12.11 -9.39
CA GLN A 165 14.77 -11.10 -8.92
C GLN A 165 15.29 -10.29 -7.73
N HIS A 166 15.90 -10.95 -6.72
CA HIS A 166 16.23 -10.28 -5.44
C HIS A 166 17.72 -10.29 -5.09
N SER A 167 18.52 -11.04 -5.81
CA SER A 167 19.93 -11.26 -5.43
C SER A 167 20.89 -11.03 -6.58
N GLY A 168 22.19 -11.13 -6.27
CA GLY A 168 23.25 -11.17 -7.27
C GLY A 168 23.37 -12.55 -7.93
N ILE A 169 24.16 -12.62 -8.98
CA ILE A 169 24.54 -13.85 -9.70
C ILE A 169 26.05 -14.05 -9.53
N ALA A 170 26.47 -15.25 -9.11
CA ALA A 170 27.89 -15.53 -8.86
C ALA A 170 28.73 -15.30 -10.13
N PHE A 171 29.80 -14.53 -9.97
CA PHE A 171 30.76 -14.20 -11.03
C PHE A 171 30.17 -13.50 -12.26
N LYS A 172 29.01 -12.86 -12.12
CA LYS A 172 28.40 -12.06 -13.18
C LYS A 172 28.17 -10.63 -12.70
N GLN A 173 28.25 -9.67 -13.63
CA GLN A 173 27.82 -8.31 -13.39
C GLN A 173 26.34 -8.14 -13.83
N ASN A 174 25.70 -7.06 -13.40
CA ASN A 174 24.37 -6.75 -13.90
C ASN A 174 24.44 -6.35 -15.37
N PHE A 175 23.53 -6.86 -16.19
CA PHE A 175 23.54 -6.74 -17.65
C PHE A 175 24.81 -7.27 -18.32
N GLN A 176 25.55 -8.17 -17.67
CA GLN A 176 26.68 -8.83 -18.34
C GLN A 176 26.18 -9.61 -19.56
N ILE A 177 26.92 -9.46 -20.65
CA ILE A 177 26.69 -10.16 -21.90
C ILE A 177 27.77 -11.22 -22.06
N ASP A 178 27.36 -12.45 -22.25
CA ASP A 178 28.25 -13.55 -22.69
C ASP A 178 27.82 -14.02 -24.07
N ILE A 179 28.73 -14.59 -24.81
CA ILE A 179 28.46 -15.22 -26.09
C ILE A 179 28.85 -16.68 -25.99
N ASN A 180 27.90 -17.57 -26.30
CA ASN A 180 28.13 -19.00 -26.29
C ASN A 180 27.64 -19.64 -27.60
N LYS A 181 28.58 -20.13 -28.41
CA LYS A 181 28.29 -20.74 -29.71
C LYS A 181 27.39 -19.88 -30.64
N GLY A 182 27.64 -18.59 -30.68
CA GLY A 182 26.86 -17.64 -31.47
C GLY A 182 25.55 -17.19 -30.81
N ASN A 183 25.18 -17.73 -29.66
CA ASN A 183 24.02 -17.27 -28.89
C ASN A 183 24.41 -16.23 -27.85
N VAL A 184 23.58 -15.20 -27.68
CA VAL A 184 23.75 -14.11 -26.73
C VAL A 184 23.09 -14.49 -25.43
N LEU A 185 23.82 -14.40 -24.33
CA LEU A 185 23.35 -14.62 -22.97
C LEU A 185 23.42 -13.31 -22.19
N VAL A 186 22.31 -12.87 -21.61
CA VAL A 186 22.24 -11.65 -20.79
C VAL A 186 21.85 -12.01 -19.37
N TYR A 187 22.60 -11.46 -18.39
CA TYR A 187 22.36 -11.70 -16.96
C TYR A 187 21.84 -10.44 -16.31
N ILE A 188 20.64 -10.51 -15.70
CA ILE A 188 20.02 -9.41 -14.96
C ILE A 188 20.02 -9.74 -13.47
N GLN A 189 20.53 -8.80 -12.64
CA GLN A 189 20.56 -8.93 -11.21
C GLN A 189 19.58 -7.95 -10.55
N LYS A 190 18.92 -8.39 -9.47
CA LYS A 190 17.97 -7.56 -8.71
C LYS A 190 16.93 -6.89 -9.61
N CYS A 191 16.35 -7.68 -10.49
CA CYS A 191 15.39 -7.22 -11.50
C CYS A 191 14.09 -6.72 -10.87
N GLU A 192 13.65 -7.33 -9.77
CA GLU A 192 12.40 -6.98 -9.07
C GLU A 192 11.21 -6.83 -10.03
N TYR A 193 11.14 -7.70 -11.02
CA TYR A 193 10.12 -7.67 -12.11
C TYR A 193 10.08 -6.36 -12.90
N ASN A 194 11.15 -5.60 -12.90
CA ASN A 194 11.23 -4.33 -13.60
C ASN A 194 11.14 -4.53 -15.11
N ALA A 195 10.02 -4.12 -15.70
CA ALA A 195 9.71 -4.24 -17.11
C ALA A 195 10.78 -3.59 -18.01
N GLU A 196 11.38 -2.48 -17.58
CA GLU A 196 12.37 -1.76 -18.38
C GLU A 196 13.71 -2.52 -18.42
N GLN A 197 14.13 -3.13 -17.31
CA GLN A 197 15.33 -3.96 -17.29
C GLN A 197 15.20 -5.18 -18.21
N ILE A 198 14.05 -5.82 -18.20
CA ILE A 198 13.74 -6.95 -19.08
C ILE A 198 13.75 -6.49 -20.54
N ARG A 199 13.16 -5.34 -20.85
CA ARG A 199 13.16 -4.76 -22.19
C ARG A 199 14.57 -4.48 -22.70
N ILE A 200 15.44 -3.91 -21.85
CA ILE A 200 16.84 -3.65 -22.17
C ILE A 200 17.55 -4.96 -22.54
N ALA A 201 17.38 -6.02 -21.75
CA ALA A 201 18.02 -7.31 -22.02
C ALA A 201 17.55 -7.94 -23.34
N VAL A 202 16.28 -7.83 -23.65
CA VAL A 202 15.73 -8.28 -24.94
C VAL A 202 16.27 -7.44 -26.09
N ASP A 203 16.37 -6.11 -25.94
CA ASP A 203 16.95 -5.21 -26.94
C ASP A 203 18.42 -5.55 -27.22
N ILE A 204 19.19 -5.93 -26.19
CA ILE A 204 20.57 -6.41 -26.36
C ILE A 204 20.61 -7.64 -27.29
N ILE A 205 19.76 -8.64 -27.02
CA ILE A 205 19.68 -9.85 -27.84
C ILE A 205 19.25 -9.49 -29.29
N ASP A 206 18.23 -8.66 -29.43
CA ASP A 206 17.70 -8.25 -30.72
C ASP A 206 18.75 -7.54 -31.60
N ASN A 207 19.66 -6.80 -30.98
CA ASN A 207 20.71 -6.06 -31.69
C ASN A 207 21.96 -6.91 -31.98
N LEU A 208 22.32 -7.82 -31.06
CA LEU A 208 23.54 -8.61 -31.19
C LEU A 208 23.34 -9.91 -31.93
N SER A 209 22.26 -10.68 -31.70
CA SER A 209 22.07 -11.99 -32.31
C SER A 209 22.11 -11.97 -33.86
N PRO A 210 21.45 -11.03 -34.55
CA PRO A 210 21.56 -10.99 -36.03
C PRO A 210 22.99 -10.77 -36.49
N LYS A 211 23.71 -9.84 -35.86
CA LYS A 211 25.10 -9.52 -36.24
C LYS A 211 26.04 -10.71 -36.02
N LEU A 212 25.82 -11.47 -34.95
CA LEU A 212 26.62 -12.66 -34.64
C LEU A 212 26.34 -13.78 -35.64
N LYS A 213 25.09 -13.97 -36.06
CA LYS A 213 24.74 -14.98 -37.08
C LYS A 213 25.48 -14.73 -38.39
N ASP A 214 25.66 -13.46 -38.80
CA ASP A 214 26.40 -13.11 -40.00
C ASP A 214 27.91 -13.46 -39.88
N PHE A 215 28.48 -13.42 -38.69
CA PHE A 215 29.87 -13.79 -38.42
C PHE A 215 30.13 -15.30 -38.32
N TYR A 216 29.13 -16.07 -37.84
CA TYR A 216 29.30 -17.51 -37.63
C TYR A 216 28.90 -18.39 -38.81
N THR A 217 28.54 -17.82 -39.98
CA THR A 217 28.06 -18.57 -41.14
C THR A 217 29.19 -19.23 -41.94
N ASP A 218 30.47 -18.89 -41.78
CA ASP A 218 31.52 -19.38 -42.65
C ASP A 218 32.67 -20.16 -42.01
N ASP A 219 32.83 -20.17 -40.67
CA ASP A 219 33.90 -20.94 -40.04
C ASP A 219 33.68 -21.12 -38.54
N ASP A 220 33.68 -22.36 -38.02
CA ASP A 220 33.53 -22.74 -36.60
C ASP A 220 34.66 -22.14 -35.70
N SER A 221 35.60 -21.39 -36.26
CA SER A 221 36.77 -20.83 -35.59
C SER A 221 36.64 -19.37 -35.13
N CYS A 222 35.60 -18.65 -35.55
CA CYS A 222 35.40 -17.25 -35.17
C CYS A 222 34.75 -17.11 -33.79
N SER A 223 35.50 -17.29 -32.72
CA SER A 223 35.09 -16.86 -31.39
C SER A 223 35.40 -15.36 -31.19
N ILE A 224 34.43 -14.57 -30.73
CA ILE A 224 34.71 -13.21 -30.28
C ILE A 224 35.75 -13.27 -29.16
N SER A 225 36.85 -12.54 -29.31
CA SER A 225 37.87 -12.52 -28.25
C SER A 225 37.30 -11.96 -26.97
N LYS A 226 37.83 -12.39 -25.84
CA LYS A 226 37.41 -11.90 -24.53
C LYS A 226 37.52 -10.39 -24.41
N ASP A 227 38.57 -9.79 -24.98
CA ASP A 227 38.81 -8.35 -24.95
C ASP A 227 37.68 -7.57 -25.66
N ILE A 228 37.24 -8.06 -26.84
CA ILE A 228 36.11 -7.45 -27.57
C ILE A 228 34.79 -7.59 -26.78
N LEU A 229 34.59 -8.74 -26.12
CA LEU A 229 33.39 -8.95 -25.28
C LEU A 229 33.40 -8.03 -24.06
N ASP A 230 34.56 -7.81 -23.45
CA ASP A 230 34.73 -6.88 -22.35
C ASP A 230 34.45 -5.44 -22.78
N ASP A 231 34.93 -5.02 -23.97
CA ASP A 231 34.61 -3.71 -24.56
C ASP A 231 33.12 -3.55 -24.84
N ILE A 232 32.47 -4.57 -25.41
CA ILE A 232 31.02 -4.58 -25.64
C ILE A 232 30.26 -4.41 -24.30
N ASN A 233 30.68 -5.11 -23.27
CA ASN A 233 30.07 -4.99 -21.94
C ASN A 233 30.24 -3.56 -21.39
N ILE A 234 31.39 -2.96 -21.49
CA ILE A 234 31.66 -1.56 -21.07
C ILE A 234 30.73 -0.59 -21.82
N ASP A 235 30.65 -0.70 -23.16
CA ASP A 235 29.78 0.16 -23.97
C ASP A 235 28.32 0.01 -23.63
N TYR A 236 27.83 -1.22 -23.43
CA TYR A 236 26.46 -1.45 -23.00
C TYR A 236 26.16 -0.92 -21.58
N HIS A 237 27.09 -1.05 -20.65
CA HIS A 237 26.93 -0.45 -19.32
C HIS A 237 26.83 1.07 -19.39
N ALA A 238 27.68 1.71 -20.20
CA ALA A 238 27.63 3.16 -20.44
C ALA A 238 26.28 3.57 -21.08
N PHE A 239 25.81 2.82 -22.08
CA PHE A 239 24.54 3.04 -22.75
C PHE A 239 23.35 2.90 -21.77
N ILE A 240 23.32 1.84 -20.95
CA ILE A 240 22.29 1.62 -19.94
C ILE A 240 22.27 2.78 -18.95
N ALA A 241 23.41 3.18 -18.41
CA ALA A 241 23.51 4.30 -17.46
C ALA A 241 22.99 5.61 -18.07
N GLN A 242 23.32 5.89 -19.34
CA GLN A 242 22.80 7.07 -20.05
C GLN A 242 21.28 6.98 -20.26
N LYS A 243 20.77 5.83 -20.68
CA LYS A 243 19.32 5.60 -20.87
C LYS A 243 18.54 5.81 -19.56
N GLU A 244 18.98 5.22 -18.46
CA GLU A 244 18.36 5.38 -17.13
C GLU A 244 18.37 6.84 -16.66
N SER A 245 19.50 7.54 -16.88
CA SER A 245 19.62 8.97 -16.58
C SER A 245 18.59 9.79 -17.34
N LEU A 246 18.50 9.59 -18.67
CA LEU A 246 17.54 10.30 -19.52
C LEU A 246 16.09 9.99 -19.14
N GLN A 247 15.77 8.74 -18.81
CA GLN A 247 14.43 8.35 -18.35
C GLN A 247 14.07 9.01 -17.01
N THR A 248 15.04 9.14 -16.12
CA THR A 248 14.84 9.83 -14.83
C THR A 248 14.55 11.31 -15.05
N VAL A 249 15.35 11.97 -15.91
CA VAL A 249 15.11 13.38 -16.29
C VAL A 249 13.73 13.56 -16.91
N LEU A 250 13.32 12.67 -17.80
CA LEU A 250 12.00 12.73 -18.44
C LEU A 250 10.86 12.56 -17.44
N ARG A 251 10.98 11.61 -16.50
CA ARG A 251 9.99 11.43 -15.41
C ARG A 251 9.87 12.67 -14.52
N ASP A 252 11.00 13.23 -14.13
CA ASP A 252 11.02 14.45 -13.30
C ASP A 252 10.45 15.66 -14.07
N PHE A 253 10.76 15.79 -15.35
CA PHE A 253 10.20 16.82 -16.20
C PHE A 253 8.68 16.67 -16.32
N THR A 254 8.20 15.46 -16.62
CA THR A 254 6.75 15.17 -16.71
C THR A 254 6.03 15.47 -15.39
N LYS A 255 6.63 15.08 -14.26
CA LYS A 255 6.08 15.38 -12.93
C LYS A 255 5.97 16.89 -12.68
N ARG A 256 7.01 17.65 -13.01
CA ARG A 256 6.99 19.13 -12.89
C ARG A 256 5.96 19.76 -13.80
N MET A 257 5.85 19.31 -15.05
CA MET A 257 4.84 19.81 -15.99
C MET A 257 3.42 19.54 -15.51
N ASN A 258 3.15 18.33 -15.01
CA ASN A 258 1.83 18.00 -14.43
C ASN A 258 1.51 18.87 -13.21
N SER A 259 2.48 19.10 -12.32
CA SER A 259 2.30 20.00 -11.18
C SER A 259 1.96 21.44 -11.64
N GLN A 260 2.66 21.95 -12.65
CA GLN A 260 2.37 23.27 -13.21
C GLN A 260 0.99 23.34 -13.87
N ILE A 261 0.56 22.27 -14.52
CA ILE A 261 -0.79 22.18 -15.11
C ILE A 261 -1.86 22.20 -14.00
N GLU A 262 -1.64 21.48 -12.90
CA GLU A 262 -2.54 21.46 -11.74
C GLU A 262 -2.61 22.82 -11.02
N GLU A 263 -1.53 23.60 -11.07
CA GLU A 263 -1.45 24.96 -10.52
C GLU A 263 -2.10 26.03 -11.41
N LEU A 264 -2.50 25.68 -12.65
CA LEU A 264 -3.21 26.61 -13.52
C LEU A 264 -4.55 26.97 -12.88
N ALA A 265 -4.66 28.21 -12.43
CA ALA A 265 -5.86 28.76 -11.83
C ALA A 265 -6.50 29.79 -12.76
N LEU A 266 -7.81 29.90 -12.68
CA LEU A 266 -8.58 30.97 -13.32
C LEU A 266 -9.06 31.95 -12.23
N PRO A 267 -8.20 32.88 -11.75
CA PRO A 267 -8.48 33.70 -10.56
C PRO A 267 -9.80 34.47 -10.64
N SER A 268 -10.22 34.87 -11.85
CA SER A 268 -11.48 35.57 -12.04
C SER A 268 -12.69 34.64 -11.91
N LEU A 269 -12.56 33.41 -12.38
CA LEU A 269 -13.59 32.38 -12.27
C LEU A 269 -13.67 31.87 -10.81
N ASP A 270 -12.55 31.63 -10.18
CA ASP A 270 -12.47 31.20 -8.78
C ASP A 270 -13.12 32.22 -7.86
N ARG A 271 -12.78 33.50 -8.02
CA ARG A 271 -13.39 34.59 -7.26
C ARG A 271 -14.91 34.70 -7.48
N TYR A 272 -15.40 34.33 -8.64
CA TYR A 272 -16.85 34.34 -8.95
C TYR A 272 -17.54 33.10 -8.37
N LEU A 273 -16.88 31.95 -8.37
CA LEU A 273 -17.44 30.66 -7.93
C LEU A 273 -17.36 30.46 -6.41
N GLU A 274 -16.34 30.98 -5.74
CA GLU A 274 -16.13 30.82 -4.30
C GLU A 274 -17.35 31.20 -3.46
N PRO A 275 -18.03 32.35 -3.67
CA PRO A 275 -19.24 32.70 -2.94
C PRO A 275 -20.42 31.76 -3.24
N LYS A 276 -20.53 31.27 -4.49
CA LYS A 276 -21.58 30.32 -4.89
C LYS A 276 -21.36 28.92 -4.33
N TYR A 277 -20.12 28.46 -4.28
CA TYR A 277 -19.76 27.14 -3.70
C TYR A 277 -19.77 27.15 -2.18
N ALA A 278 -19.41 28.25 -1.51
CA ALA A 278 -19.58 28.42 -0.07
C ALA A 278 -21.07 28.26 0.32
N TYR A 279 -21.99 28.85 -0.46
CA TYR A 279 -23.42 28.72 -0.23
C TYR A 279 -23.95 27.29 -0.49
N VAL A 280 -23.32 26.52 -1.35
CA VAL A 280 -23.67 25.11 -1.63
C VAL A 280 -23.05 24.16 -0.60
N LYS A 281 -21.87 24.47 -0.07
CA LYS A 281 -21.19 23.66 0.97
C LYS A 281 -21.96 23.67 2.30
N ASP A 282 -22.67 24.74 2.60
CA ASP A 282 -23.50 24.86 3.81
C ASP A 282 -24.90 24.27 3.67
N ARG A 283 -25.31 23.79 2.48
CA ARG A 283 -26.55 23.03 2.32
C ARG A 283 -26.35 21.61 2.86
N LEU A 284 -26.56 21.46 4.14
CA LEU A 284 -26.74 20.14 4.74
C LEU A 284 -28.01 19.49 4.19
N PHE A 285 -27.86 18.32 3.59
CA PHE A 285 -28.98 17.55 3.06
C PHE A 285 -29.70 16.83 4.21
N LYS A 286 -30.81 17.42 4.68
CA LYS A 286 -31.58 16.92 5.80
C LYS A 286 -32.46 15.73 5.39
N CYS A 287 -32.52 14.70 6.25
CA CYS A 287 -33.41 13.56 6.04
C CYS A 287 -34.84 13.91 6.46
N GLU A 288 -35.77 13.86 5.53
CA GLU A 288 -37.19 14.11 5.75
C GLU A 288 -37.90 12.99 6.57
N LEU A 289 -37.28 11.78 6.64
CA LEU A 289 -37.86 10.64 7.34
C LEU A 289 -37.59 10.66 8.85
N CYS A 290 -36.41 11.07 9.28
CA CYS A 290 -36.04 11.12 10.69
C CYS A 290 -35.79 12.52 11.22
N ASN A 291 -35.66 13.52 10.35
CA ASN A 291 -35.35 14.93 10.67
C ASN A 291 -34.02 15.17 11.44
N ASP A 292 -33.30 14.11 11.77
CA ASP A 292 -32.12 14.12 12.63
C ASP A 292 -30.80 14.05 11.86
N PHE A 293 -30.81 13.44 10.67
CA PHE A 293 -29.63 13.28 9.84
C PHE A 293 -29.39 14.47 8.92
N ASN A 294 -28.19 15.03 8.99
CA ASN A 294 -27.71 16.11 8.12
C ASN A 294 -26.49 15.63 7.32
N GLY A 295 -26.72 15.22 6.07
CA GLY A 295 -25.66 14.74 5.17
C GLY A 295 -24.93 15.87 4.45
N LYS A 296 -23.60 15.74 4.28
CA LYS A 296 -22.79 16.71 3.52
C LYS A 296 -22.93 16.55 1.99
N SER A 297 -23.63 15.52 1.50
CA SER A 297 -23.86 15.28 0.07
C SER A 297 -25.18 14.55 -0.17
N LYS A 298 -25.71 14.65 -1.41
CA LYS A 298 -26.88 13.88 -1.84
C LYS A 298 -26.67 12.36 -1.74
N GLN A 299 -25.43 11.90 -1.97
CA GLN A 299 -25.08 10.48 -1.86
C GLN A 299 -25.15 10.00 -0.41
N ALA A 300 -24.63 10.79 0.54
CA ALA A 300 -24.71 10.50 1.96
C ALA A 300 -26.17 10.45 2.44
N LEU A 301 -27.02 11.37 1.99
CA LEU A 301 -28.46 11.36 2.28
C LEU A 301 -29.16 10.13 1.68
N SER A 302 -28.83 9.75 0.44
CA SER A 302 -29.40 8.55 -0.21
C SER A 302 -29.00 7.25 0.50
N ALA A 303 -27.75 7.14 0.94
CA ALA A 303 -27.28 6.01 1.73
C ALA A 303 -28.00 5.93 3.07
N HIS A 304 -28.15 7.04 3.79
CA HIS A 304 -28.90 7.12 5.02
C HIS A 304 -30.38 6.76 4.84
N LYS A 305 -31.07 7.31 3.82
CA LYS A 305 -32.49 7.04 3.54
C LYS A 305 -32.79 5.55 3.36
N ARG A 306 -31.84 4.74 2.81
CA ARG A 306 -31.98 3.28 2.68
C ARG A 306 -32.08 2.57 4.03
N GLY A 307 -31.29 2.98 5.00
CA GLY A 307 -31.32 2.43 6.38
C GLY A 307 -32.45 3.04 7.24
N CYS A 308 -32.77 4.31 7.01
CA CYS A 308 -33.81 5.04 7.72
C CYS A 308 -35.22 4.48 7.41
N LYS A 309 -35.51 4.15 6.15
CA LYS A 309 -36.76 3.49 5.73
C LYS A 309 -36.97 2.14 6.42
N LYS A 310 -35.90 1.33 6.57
CA LYS A 310 -35.98 0.02 7.27
C LYS A 310 -36.35 0.17 8.74
N LYS A 311 -35.85 1.18 9.44
CA LYS A 311 -36.20 1.44 10.86
C LYS A 311 -37.63 1.92 11.04
N HIS A 312 -38.15 2.76 10.14
CA HIS A 312 -39.55 3.23 10.21
C HIS A 312 -40.55 2.11 9.86
N SER A 313 -40.26 1.26 8.89
CA SER A 313 -41.11 0.09 8.55
C SER A 313 -41.17 -0.98 9.67
N GLN A 314 -40.12 -1.08 10.50
CA GLN A 314 -40.12 -2.01 11.65
C GLN A 314 -40.91 -1.45 12.85
N ASN A 315 -40.97 -0.12 13.01
CA ASN A 315 -41.76 0.48 14.11
C ASN A 315 -43.29 0.52 13.83
N GLU A 316 -43.72 0.51 12.56
CA GLU A 316 -45.15 0.39 12.23
C GLU A 316 -45.70 -1.02 12.44
N LEU A 317 -44.84 -2.06 12.39
CA LEU A 317 -45.24 -3.46 12.61
C LEU A 317 -45.33 -3.85 14.12
N THR A 318 -44.91 -2.97 15.04
CA THR A 318 -44.92 -3.25 16.48
C THR A 318 -46.01 -2.48 17.25
N ILE A 319 -46.87 -1.72 16.54
CA ILE A 319 -47.98 -0.96 17.17
C ILE A 319 -49.34 -1.69 17.04
N ASP A 320 -49.41 -2.75 16.21
CA ASP A 320 -50.63 -3.56 15.99
C ASP A 320 -50.50 -5.01 16.51
N ALA A 321 -49.78 -5.22 17.66
CA ALA A 321 -49.71 -6.54 18.33
C ALA A 321 -50.03 -6.42 19.81
#